data_2a2bc7c9b1e3ed0ecd60f806e78a180e
#
_entry.id   2a2bc7c9b1e3ed0ecd60f806e78a180e
#
_cell.length_a   1.000
_cell.length_b   1.000
_cell.length_c   1.000
_cell.angle_alpha   90.00
_cell.angle_beta   90.00
_cell.angle_gamma   90.00
#
_symmetry.space_group_name_H-M   'P 1'
#
loop_
_entity.id
_entity.type
_entity.pdbx_description
1 polymer ?
#
loop_
_entity_poly.entity_id
_entity_poly.type
_entity_poly.pdbx_seq_one_letter_code
_entity_poly.pdbx_strand_id
1 'polypeptide(L)'
;MSKRLKSAFTDDMDHCFYTGYAPVERHHIFGGSRKASSEKYGYIIPLRPDLHPNGVFAGQAAGLVDKELKQMAQRHFEENFGTREEFIKEFGKSYILEDNENEFSSFDGAIH
;
A
#
# COMPACT_ATOMS: atom_id res chain seq x y z
N MET A 1 14.13 -13.47 20.43
CA MET A 1 12.72 -13.07 20.43
C MET A 1 12.35 -12.54 19.04
N SER A 2 11.30 -13.06 18.46
CA SER A 2 10.91 -12.60 17.13
C SER A 2 10.15 -11.28 17.25
N LYS A 3 10.40 -10.40 16.29
CA LYS A 3 9.75 -9.12 16.21
C LYS A 3 8.41 -9.26 15.50
N ARG A 4 7.35 -8.79 16.13
CA ARG A 4 6.04 -8.77 15.47
C ARG A 4 6.01 -7.64 14.44
N LEU A 5 5.46 -7.96 13.28
CA LEU A 5 5.25 -6.94 12.25
C LEU A 5 4.09 -6.06 12.67
N LYS A 6 4.25 -4.76 12.48
CA LYS A 6 3.23 -3.77 12.81
C LYS A 6 2.83 -3.00 11.58
N SER A 7 1.56 -2.65 11.52
CA SER A 7 1.03 -1.85 10.42
C SER A 7 0.85 -0.39 10.85
N ALA A 8 1.14 0.53 9.94
CA ALA A 8 0.85 1.93 10.16
C ALA A 8 -0.67 2.22 10.07
N PHE A 9 -1.44 1.27 9.54
CA PHE A 9 -2.85 1.49 9.19
C PHE A 9 -3.85 0.72 10.03
N THR A 10 -3.41 -0.27 10.80
CA THR A 10 -4.30 -1.05 11.64
C THR A 10 -3.54 -1.68 12.79
N ASP A 11 -4.20 -1.80 13.94
CA ASP A 11 -3.65 -2.53 15.08
C ASP A 11 -4.02 -4.00 15.03
N ASP A 12 -5.02 -4.36 14.22
CA ASP A 12 -5.53 -5.72 14.15
C ASP A 12 -4.88 -6.43 12.96
N MET A 13 -3.81 -7.17 13.24
CA MET A 13 -3.07 -7.90 12.22
C MET A 13 -3.60 -9.31 12.01
N ASP A 14 -4.70 -9.67 12.66
CA ASP A 14 -5.25 -11.03 12.59
C ASP A 14 -6.49 -11.12 11.70
N HIS A 15 -7.02 -10.00 11.27
CA HIS A 15 -8.21 -9.94 10.42
C HIS A 15 -7.94 -9.06 9.21
N CYS A 16 -8.57 -9.42 8.09
CA CYS A 16 -8.38 -8.70 6.83
C CYS A 16 -8.76 -7.23 6.98
N PHE A 17 -7.87 -6.36 6.53
CA PHE A 17 -8.06 -4.92 6.59
C PHE A 17 -9.33 -4.47 5.88
N TYR A 18 -9.69 -5.16 4.78
CA TYR A 18 -10.86 -4.79 3.98
C TYR A 18 -12.13 -5.52 4.39
N THR A 19 -12.03 -6.77 4.82
CA THR A 19 -13.23 -7.60 4.99
C THR A 19 -13.46 -8.09 6.41
N GLY A 20 -12.44 -7.99 7.28
CA GLY A 20 -12.54 -8.53 8.62
C GLY A 20 -12.40 -10.04 8.70
N TYR A 21 -12.12 -10.68 7.58
CA TYR A 21 -12.00 -12.13 7.49
C TYR A 21 -10.73 -12.63 8.16
N ALA A 22 -10.77 -13.85 8.68
CA ALA A 22 -9.59 -14.56 9.17
C ALA A 22 -9.68 -16.00 8.68
N PRO A 23 -8.57 -16.67 8.41
CA PRO A 23 -7.19 -16.22 8.54
C PRO A 23 -6.76 -15.23 7.45
N VAL A 24 -5.61 -14.58 7.69
CA VAL A 24 -5.08 -13.59 6.76
C VAL A 24 -3.63 -13.90 6.44
N GLU A 25 -3.17 -13.34 5.34
CA GLU A 25 -1.76 -13.27 4.99
C GLU A 25 -1.28 -11.85 5.26
N ARG A 26 -0.06 -11.71 5.78
CA ARG A 26 0.53 -10.40 6.03
C ARG A 26 1.28 -9.96 4.79
N HIS A 27 0.75 -8.92 4.17
CA HIS A 27 1.25 -8.42 2.89
C HIS A 27 2.16 -7.22 3.11
N HIS A 28 3.41 -7.32 2.66
CA HIS A 28 4.30 -6.17 2.56
C HIS A 28 3.83 -5.36 1.36
N ILE A 29 3.40 -4.13 1.58
CA ILE A 29 2.87 -3.30 0.50
C ILE A 29 3.92 -3.14 -0.60
N PHE A 30 5.18 -2.93 -0.21
CA PHE A 30 6.30 -2.89 -1.15
C PHE A 30 7.17 -4.13 -0.88
N GLY A 31 7.15 -5.05 -1.83
CA GLY A 31 7.84 -6.33 -1.67
C GLY A 31 9.23 -6.34 -2.28
N GLY A 32 9.75 -7.53 -2.50
CA GLY A 32 11.05 -7.72 -3.13
C GLY A 32 12.15 -6.98 -2.38
N SER A 33 12.94 -6.20 -3.11
CA SER A 33 14.05 -5.44 -2.52
C SER A 33 13.58 -4.33 -1.60
N ARG A 34 12.28 -4.02 -1.58
CA ARG A 34 11.73 -2.95 -0.73
C ARG A 34 11.03 -3.49 0.51
N LYS A 35 11.15 -4.79 0.78
CA LYS A 35 10.48 -5.41 1.91
C LYS A 35 10.92 -4.82 3.25
N ALA A 36 12.23 -4.60 3.40
CA ALA A 36 12.75 -4.00 4.63
C ALA A 36 12.21 -2.59 4.83
N SER A 37 12.06 -1.82 3.75
CA SER A 37 11.48 -0.48 3.85
C SER A 37 10.02 -0.54 4.27
N SER A 38 9.25 -1.51 3.74
CA SER A 38 7.87 -1.70 4.19
C SER A 38 7.82 -1.95 5.69
N GLU A 39 8.70 -2.82 6.21
CA GLU A 39 8.73 -3.12 7.64
C GLU A 39 9.13 -1.89 8.47
N LYS A 40 10.07 -1.12 7.95
CA LYS A 40 10.55 0.07 8.65
C LYS A 40 9.44 1.09 8.89
N TYR A 41 8.57 1.27 7.91
CA TYR A 41 7.50 2.28 7.98
C TYR A 41 6.16 1.71 8.40
N GLY A 42 6.05 0.40 8.57
CA GLY A 42 4.80 -0.23 8.93
C GLY A 42 3.85 -0.40 7.75
N TYR A 43 4.38 -0.49 6.55
CA TYR A 43 3.56 -0.66 5.34
C TYR A 43 3.28 -2.13 5.09
N ILE A 44 2.58 -2.72 6.05
CA ILE A 44 2.19 -4.12 6.08
C ILE A 44 0.71 -4.18 6.39
N ILE A 45 -0.02 -4.96 5.61
CA ILE A 45 -1.48 -5.04 5.73
C ILE A 45 -1.89 -6.51 5.82
N PRO A 46 -2.75 -6.87 6.77
CA PRO A 46 -3.34 -8.20 6.79
C PRO A 46 -4.43 -8.30 5.73
N LEU A 47 -4.35 -9.28 4.84
CA LEU A 47 -5.28 -9.44 3.74
C LEU A 47 -5.82 -10.86 3.69
N ARG A 48 -7.11 -10.98 3.37
CA ARG A 48 -7.69 -12.27 3.01
C ARG A 48 -6.87 -12.86 1.85
N PRO A 49 -6.63 -14.18 1.83
CA PRO A 49 -5.70 -14.76 0.84
C PRO A 49 -5.99 -14.41 -0.62
N ASP A 50 -7.27 -14.26 -0.99
CA ASP A 50 -7.62 -13.92 -2.38
C ASP A 50 -7.35 -12.45 -2.72
N LEU A 51 -7.13 -11.60 -1.71
CA LEU A 51 -6.80 -10.20 -1.92
C LEU A 51 -5.30 -9.93 -1.84
N HIS A 52 -4.52 -10.91 -1.39
CA HIS A 52 -3.07 -10.77 -1.30
C HIS A 52 -2.48 -10.83 -2.72
N PRO A 53 -1.92 -9.72 -3.24
CA PRO A 53 -1.53 -9.66 -4.66
C PRO A 53 -0.54 -10.71 -5.10
N ASN A 54 0.34 -11.13 -4.21
CA ASN A 54 1.36 -12.14 -4.51
C ASN A 54 1.05 -13.46 -3.84
N GLY A 55 -0.17 -13.63 -3.33
CA GLY A 55 -0.56 -14.85 -2.65
C GLY A 55 -0.95 -15.95 -3.62
N VAL A 56 -0.89 -17.19 -3.14
CA VAL A 56 -1.23 -18.37 -3.94
C VAL A 56 -2.69 -18.30 -4.42
N PHE A 57 -3.55 -17.69 -3.63
CA PHE A 57 -4.98 -17.62 -3.91
C PHE A 57 -5.43 -16.25 -4.41
N ALA A 58 -4.51 -15.47 -4.98
CA ALA A 58 -4.82 -14.11 -5.43
C ALA A 58 -6.01 -14.13 -6.40
N GLY A 59 -7.02 -13.29 -6.12
CA GLY A 59 -8.20 -13.17 -6.94
C GLY A 59 -8.14 -11.97 -7.88
N GLN A 60 -9.25 -11.72 -8.57
CA GLN A 60 -9.31 -10.64 -9.57
C GLN A 60 -9.13 -9.25 -8.95
N ALA A 61 -9.54 -9.07 -7.70
CA ALA A 61 -9.42 -7.78 -7.03
C ALA A 61 -8.01 -7.48 -6.53
N ALA A 62 -7.12 -8.48 -6.52
CA ALA A 62 -5.81 -8.32 -5.90
C ALA A 62 -4.98 -7.22 -6.54
N GLY A 63 -5.05 -7.06 -7.86
CA GLY A 63 -4.32 -6.00 -8.55
C GLY A 63 -4.76 -4.60 -8.17
N LEU A 64 -6.08 -4.43 -8.02
CA LEU A 64 -6.63 -3.14 -7.60
C LEU A 64 -6.27 -2.83 -6.16
N VAL A 65 -6.32 -3.85 -5.30
CA VAL A 65 -5.93 -3.71 -3.90
C VAL A 65 -4.46 -3.31 -3.81
N ASP A 66 -3.59 -3.95 -4.59
CA ASP A 66 -2.17 -3.63 -4.59
C ASP A 66 -1.93 -2.16 -4.93
N LYS A 67 -2.58 -1.68 -5.98
CA LYS A 67 -2.43 -0.29 -6.42
C LYS A 67 -2.93 0.67 -5.34
N GLU A 68 -4.09 0.37 -4.78
CA GLU A 68 -4.69 1.22 -3.75
C GLU A 68 -3.81 1.31 -2.49
N LEU A 69 -3.27 0.16 -2.07
CA LEU A 69 -2.40 0.12 -0.91
C LEU A 69 -1.12 0.91 -1.13
N LYS A 70 -0.52 0.80 -2.32
CA LYS A 70 0.70 1.55 -2.63
C LYS A 70 0.45 3.04 -2.63
N GLN A 71 -0.69 3.47 -3.16
CA GLN A 71 -1.05 4.89 -3.15
C GLN A 71 -1.32 5.37 -1.72
N MET A 72 -1.99 4.56 -0.91
CA MET A 72 -2.27 4.89 0.49
C MET A 72 -0.97 5.04 1.27
N ALA A 73 -0.04 4.11 1.08
CA ALA A 73 1.24 4.16 1.78
C ALA A 73 2.05 5.38 1.34
N GLN A 74 2.03 5.70 0.04
CA GLN A 74 2.76 6.87 -0.44
C GLN A 74 2.20 8.15 0.16
N ARG A 75 0.87 8.29 0.23
CA ARG A 75 0.26 9.47 0.83
C ARG A 75 0.66 9.59 2.30
N HIS A 76 0.65 8.46 3.01
CA HIS A 76 1.06 8.42 4.41
C HIS A 76 2.51 8.88 4.56
N PHE A 77 3.40 8.41 3.69
CA PHE A 77 4.80 8.80 3.73
C PHE A 77 4.96 10.30 3.48
N GLU A 78 4.26 10.82 2.47
CA GLU A 78 4.39 12.24 2.11
C GLU A 78 3.81 13.15 3.19
N GLU A 79 2.84 12.66 3.96
CA GLU A 79 2.25 13.43 5.05
C GLU A 79 3.07 13.38 6.34
N ASN A 80 3.83 12.32 6.56
CA ASN A 80 4.44 12.08 7.85
C ASN A 80 5.96 11.98 7.86
N PHE A 81 6.59 11.66 6.74
CA PHE A 81 8.01 11.31 6.75
C PHE A 81 8.86 12.12 5.79
N GLY A 82 8.36 12.50 4.62
CA GLY A 82 9.20 13.20 3.69
C GLY A 82 8.49 13.59 2.41
N THR A 83 9.27 13.95 1.41
CA THR A 83 8.76 14.41 0.12
C THR A 83 8.51 13.24 -0.82
N ARG A 84 7.86 13.52 -1.95
CA ARG A 84 7.70 12.52 -3.00
C ARG A 84 9.04 12.04 -3.52
N GLU A 85 9.99 12.93 -3.65
CA GLU A 85 11.33 12.54 -4.08
C GLU A 85 11.99 11.58 -3.10
N GLU A 86 11.81 11.82 -1.81
CA GLU A 86 12.32 10.93 -0.78
C GLU A 86 11.60 9.59 -0.81
N PHE A 87 10.28 9.60 -1.07
CA PHE A 87 9.54 8.36 -1.23
C PHE A 87 10.09 7.54 -2.41
N ILE A 88 10.35 8.20 -3.54
CA ILE A 88 10.87 7.52 -4.71
C ILE A 88 12.25 6.91 -4.41
N LYS A 89 13.09 7.61 -3.66
CA LYS A 89 14.38 7.06 -3.26
C LYS A 89 14.23 5.81 -2.42
N GLU A 90 13.26 5.81 -1.51
CA GLU A 90 13.07 4.69 -0.59
C GLU A 90 12.36 3.51 -1.24
N PHE A 91 11.39 3.77 -2.12
CA PHE A 91 10.50 2.73 -2.64
C PHE A 91 10.57 2.53 -4.16
N GLY A 92 11.35 3.33 -4.86
CA GLY A 92 11.69 3.08 -6.26
C GLY A 92 10.97 3.95 -7.28
N LYS A 93 9.71 4.28 -7.04
CA LYS A 93 8.96 5.13 -7.97
C LYS A 93 7.71 5.69 -7.31
N SER A 94 7.07 6.65 -7.95
CA SER A 94 5.79 7.18 -7.50
C SER A 94 4.65 6.31 -8.02
N TYR A 95 3.66 6.08 -7.16
CA TYR A 95 2.43 5.36 -7.50
C TYR A 95 1.23 6.30 -7.61
N ILE A 96 1.44 7.59 -7.34
CA ILE A 96 0.40 8.61 -7.43
C ILE A 96 0.63 9.42 -8.71
N LEU A 97 -0.41 9.55 -9.57
CA LEU A 97 -0.32 10.32 -10.81
C LEU A 97 -0.38 11.80 -10.50
N GLU A 98 0.37 12.55 -11.25
CA GLU A 98 0.32 14.01 -11.15
C GLU A 98 -0.99 14.53 -11.66
N ASP A 99 -1.15 15.22 -11.84
CA ASP A 99 -2.03 15.71 -12.33
C ASP A 99 -2.69 15.87 -12.74
N ASN A 100 -2.38 15.61 -12.83
CA ASN A 100 -3.10 15.56 -13.04
C ASN A 100 -3.78 15.70 -12.68
N GLU A 101 -3.28 15.63 -12.34
CA GLU A 101 -3.87 15.43 -11.93
C GLU A 101 -4.54 15.89 -11.85
N ASN A 102 -4.23 15.92 -12.00
CA ASN A 102 -4.97 16.07 -12.08
C ASN A 102 -5.67 16.31 -12.35
N GLU A 103 -5.57 16.25 -12.44
CA GLU A 103 -6.20 16.21 -12.92
C GLU A 103 -7.04 16.39 -13.24
N PHE A 104 -6.81 16.45 -13.19
CA PHE A 104 -7.56 16.34 -13.71
C PHE A 104 -8.10 16.99 -13.78
N SER A 105 -7.93 17.36 -13.75
CA SER A 105 -8.46 17.61 -14.12
C SER A 105 -8.94 18.06 -14.50
N SER A 106 -8.69 18.23 -14.63
CA SER A 106 -9.22 18.24 -15.26
C SER A 106 -9.81 18.45 -15.60
N PHE A 107 -9.68 18.53 -15.62
CA PHE A 107 -10.29 18.26 -16.20
C PHE A 107 -10.84 18.85 -16.19
N ASP A 108 -10.76 19.24 -16.09
CA ASP A 108 -11.32 19.36 -16.33
C ASP A 108 -11.74 19.65 -16.48
N GLY A 109 -11.44 20.07 -16.42
CA GLY A 109 -11.92 19.79 -16.76
C GLY A 109 -12.24 19.88 -16.74
N ALA A 110 -12.20 20.10 -16.88
CA ALA A 110 -12.54 19.74 -17.12
C ALA A 110 -12.90 19.69 -17.05
N ILE A 111 -12.79 19.87 -17.04
CA ILE A 111 -13.07 19.38 -17.15
C ILE A 111 -13.28 19.57 -16.99
N HIS A 112 -12.93 19.83 -16.98
CA HIS A 112 -12.98 19.43 -17.12
C HIS A 112 -13.20 19.32 -17.10
#